data_a6e6ef3c436e47137cea7c97816f1452
#
_entry.id   a6e6ef3c436e47137cea7c97816f1452
#
_cell.length_a   1.000
_cell.length_b   1.000
_cell.length_c   1.000
_cell.angle_alpha   90.00
_cell.angle_beta   90.00
_cell.angle_gamma   90.00
#
_symmetry.space_group_name_H-M   'P 1'
#
loop_
_entity.id
_entity.type
_entity.pdbx_description
1 polymer ?
#
loop_
_entity_poly.entity_id
_entity_poly.type
_entity_poly.pdbx_seq_one_letter_code
_entity_poly.pdbx_strand_id
1 'polypeptide(L)'
;MKVQKGSYFQNLKKYIDIRVNKANMKIKAEYDEAKLSSKVSSIADSINVKMKNASISVGSGGLSYTDSVVGREFDLAANKESIYNMIKNKEHKTLELKVNLQKPDITTEQVKTVNSVIGQYSTTYSQAVEGRSYNVGLSARKTSDVLLMPGEEFSYNKLTGPSNKANGYKDAPVIVYGKLEQSAGGGVCQTSSTVYNAALLSGMEITQVTNHSSASTYVPKGRDATVSDGGLNLKFKNPYKHPVYIKNYAGGGSVSSVIYGNSGDKPNISIEVKQTGQNKYSTYRIFKDSNGKVIKKEHISNSSYKELKK
;
A
#
# COMPACT_ATOMS: atom_id res chain seq x y z
N MET A 1 -51.04 13.71 28.87
CA MET A 1 -51.89 14.77 29.46
C MET A 1 -51.87 14.66 30.98
N LYS A 2 -51.20 15.56 31.70
CA LYS A 2 -51.29 15.59 33.17
C LYS A 2 -52.62 16.26 33.53
N VAL A 3 -53.55 15.48 34.09
CA VAL A 3 -54.79 16.00 34.66
C VAL A 3 -54.38 16.84 35.85
N GLN A 4 -54.63 18.16 35.80
CA GLN A 4 -54.42 19.04 36.94
C GLN A 4 -55.50 18.70 38.03
N LYS A 5 -55.01 18.28 39.17
CA LYS A 5 -55.85 18.09 40.36
C LYS A 5 -56.26 19.47 40.87
N GLY A 6 -57.47 19.87 40.60
CA GLY A 6 -58.14 21.05 41.20
C GLY A 6 -59.50 20.67 41.78
N SER A 7 -60.04 21.47 42.71
CA SER A 7 -61.39 21.24 43.23
C SER A 7 -62.47 21.38 42.12
N TYR A 8 -63.58 20.72 42.22
CA TYR A 8 -64.68 20.75 41.25
C TYR A 8 -65.02 22.19 40.82
N PHE A 9 -65.08 23.11 41.75
CA PHE A 9 -65.42 24.54 41.54
C PHE A 9 -64.25 25.24 40.71
N GLN A 10 -63.02 24.91 40.98
CA GLN A 10 -61.89 25.48 40.24
C GLN A 10 -61.87 24.97 38.80
N ASN A 11 -62.20 23.71 38.57
CA ASN A 11 -62.27 23.14 37.25
C ASN A 11 -63.46 23.64 36.45
N LEU A 12 -64.67 23.86 37.16
CA LEU A 12 -65.84 24.44 36.54
C LEU A 12 -65.62 25.91 36.17
N LYS A 13 -64.99 26.70 37.06
CA LYS A 13 -64.64 28.09 36.76
C LYS A 13 -63.69 28.18 35.55
N LYS A 14 -62.62 27.32 35.44
CA LYS A 14 -61.79 27.21 34.28
C LYS A 14 -62.53 26.82 32.99
N TYR A 15 -63.52 25.93 33.13
CA TYR A 15 -64.34 25.50 31.99
C TYR A 15 -65.18 26.61 31.43
N ILE A 16 -65.81 27.41 32.35
CA ILE A 16 -66.61 28.59 32.02
C ILE A 16 -65.70 29.67 31.40
N ASP A 17 -64.55 29.98 32.00
CA ASP A 17 -63.61 30.97 31.46
C ASP A 17 -63.15 30.62 30.08
N ILE A 18 -62.91 29.34 29.81
CA ILE A 18 -62.52 28.87 28.48
C ILE A 18 -63.68 29.07 27.46
N ARG A 19 -64.91 28.81 27.83
CA ARG A 19 -66.08 28.96 26.94
C ARG A 19 -66.50 30.40 26.72
N VAL A 20 -66.46 31.22 27.79
CA VAL A 20 -66.89 32.59 27.70
C VAL A 20 -65.82 33.53 27.14
N ASN A 21 -64.59 33.37 27.54
CA ASN A 21 -63.51 34.28 27.19
C ASN A 21 -62.68 33.81 25.97
N LYS A 22 -63.12 32.74 25.25
CA LYS A 22 -62.37 32.16 24.08
C LYS A 22 -60.86 32.05 24.38
N ALA A 23 -60.54 31.38 25.52
CA ALA A 23 -59.19 31.26 25.95
C ALA A 23 -58.29 30.62 24.77
N ASN A 24 -57.41 31.40 24.27
CA ASN A 24 -56.49 30.98 23.22
C ASN A 24 -55.43 30.06 23.85
N MET A 25 -55.71 28.74 23.91
CA MET A 25 -54.76 27.77 24.41
C MET A 25 -53.64 27.58 23.41
N LYS A 26 -52.50 28.16 23.68
CA LYS A 26 -51.28 27.86 22.93
C LYS A 26 -50.83 26.45 23.31
N ILE A 27 -50.99 25.51 22.39
CA ILE A 27 -50.42 24.19 22.53
C ILE A 27 -48.91 24.34 22.37
N LYS A 28 -48.17 24.14 23.46
CA LYS A 28 -46.70 24.06 23.40
C LYS A 28 -46.35 22.61 23.09
N ALA A 29 -45.91 22.37 21.86
CA ALA A 29 -45.38 21.07 21.50
C ALA A 29 -43.95 20.99 22.04
N GLU A 30 -43.69 20.00 22.86
CA GLU A 30 -42.32 19.64 23.30
C GLU A 30 -41.97 18.33 22.63
N TYR A 31 -40.73 18.23 22.16
CA TYR A 31 -40.20 16.98 21.59
C TYR A 31 -39.19 16.38 22.56
N ASP A 32 -39.05 15.06 22.49
CA ASP A 32 -38.12 14.29 23.29
C ASP A 32 -36.74 14.32 22.61
N GLU A 33 -35.81 15.12 23.17
CA GLU A 33 -34.46 15.28 22.63
C GLU A 33 -33.68 13.96 22.60
N ALA A 34 -33.88 13.05 23.55
CA ALA A 34 -33.22 11.76 23.58
C ALA A 34 -33.69 10.87 22.43
N LYS A 35 -35.01 10.84 22.17
CA LYS A 35 -35.56 10.11 21.02
C LYS A 35 -35.11 10.71 19.69
N LEU A 36 -35.04 12.03 19.59
CA LEU A 36 -34.53 12.69 18.38
C LEU A 36 -33.09 12.34 18.15
N SER A 37 -32.24 12.44 19.18
CA SER A 37 -30.82 12.09 19.08
C SER A 37 -30.61 10.63 18.66
N SER A 38 -31.37 9.69 19.27
CA SER A 38 -31.33 8.27 18.89
C SER A 38 -31.73 8.04 17.44
N LYS A 39 -32.74 8.72 16.94
CA LYS A 39 -33.16 8.61 15.51
C LYS A 39 -32.11 9.20 14.58
N VAL A 40 -31.53 10.34 14.91
CA VAL A 40 -30.45 10.93 14.12
C VAL A 40 -29.23 10.02 14.09
N SER A 41 -28.85 9.39 15.20
CA SER A 41 -27.77 8.39 15.24
C SER A 41 -28.08 7.18 14.35
N SER A 42 -29.30 6.65 14.40
CA SER A 42 -29.71 5.53 13.54
C SER A 42 -29.64 5.89 12.04
N ILE A 43 -29.96 7.14 11.68
CA ILE A 43 -29.81 7.64 10.31
C ILE A 43 -28.31 7.71 9.95
N ALA A 44 -27.47 8.27 10.84
CA ALA A 44 -26.05 8.33 10.65
C ALA A 44 -25.43 6.93 10.42
N ASP A 45 -25.81 5.94 11.24
CA ASP A 45 -25.34 4.56 11.12
C ASP A 45 -25.74 3.92 9.78
N SER A 46 -26.90 4.28 9.23
CA SER A 46 -27.35 3.79 7.91
C SER A 46 -26.63 4.44 6.73
N ILE A 47 -26.06 5.64 6.92
CA ILE A 47 -25.38 6.43 5.87
C ILE A 47 -23.87 6.20 5.90
N ASN A 48 -23.29 6.07 7.11
CA ASN A 48 -21.85 5.98 7.30
C ASN A 48 -21.28 4.73 6.64
N VAL A 49 -20.30 4.95 5.79
CA VAL A 49 -19.55 3.90 5.11
C VAL A 49 -18.06 4.21 5.26
N LYS A 50 -17.30 3.27 5.84
CA LYS A 50 -15.85 3.44 5.97
C LYS A 50 -15.18 3.38 4.61
N MET A 51 -14.33 4.35 4.29
CA MET A 51 -13.50 4.36 3.09
C MET A 51 -12.57 3.15 3.10
N LYS A 52 -12.39 2.55 1.92
CA LYS A 52 -11.40 1.48 1.68
C LYS A 52 -10.66 1.74 0.37
N ASN A 53 -9.35 1.58 0.41
CA ASN A 53 -8.53 1.54 -0.80
C ASN A 53 -8.71 0.21 -1.53
N ALA A 54 -8.62 0.25 -2.84
CA ALA A 54 -8.49 -0.97 -3.63
C ALA A 54 -7.16 -1.66 -3.35
N SER A 55 -7.08 -2.96 -3.58
CA SER A 55 -5.86 -3.75 -3.41
C SER A 55 -5.70 -4.81 -4.50
N ILE A 56 -4.47 -5.28 -4.65
CA ILE A 56 -4.10 -6.36 -5.57
C ILE A 56 -3.56 -7.52 -4.73
N SER A 57 -3.86 -8.72 -5.14
CA SER A 57 -3.20 -9.93 -4.67
C SER A 57 -2.93 -10.88 -5.83
N VAL A 58 -1.97 -11.79 -5.65
CA VAL A 58 -1.63 -12.83 -6.62
C VAL A 58 -1.79 -14.19 -5.97
N GLY A 59 -2.72 -14.97 -6.49
CA GLY A 59 -2.97 -16.36 -6.08
C GLY A 59 -2.68 -17.35 -7.20
N SER A 60 -3.09 -18.60 -7.01
CA SER A 60 -2.96 -19.68 -8.00
C SER A 60 -3.68 -19.38 -9.32
N GLY A 61 -4.75 -18.59 -9.28
CA GLY A 61 -5.50 -18.16 -10.46
C GLY A 61 -4.96 -16.88 -11.13
N GLY A 62 -3.85 -16.32 -10.66
CA GLY A 62 -3.28 -15.07 -11.17
C GLY A 62 -3.64 -13.85 -10.32
N LEU A 63 -3.74 -12.69 -10.97
CA LEU A 63 -4.07 -11.41 -10.33
C LEU A 63 -5.54 -11.39 -9.89
N SER A 64 -5.79 -10.94 -8.67
CA SER A 64 -7.12 -10.64 -8.15
C SER A 64 -7.15 -9.26 -7.49
N TYR A 65 -8.32 -8.63 -7.50
CA TYR A 65 -8.48 -7.24 -7.07
C TYR A 65 -9.60 -7.14 -6.04
N THR A 66 -9.39 -6.31 -5.03
CA THR A 66 -10.45 -5.90 -4.11
C THR A 66 -10.85 -4.48 -4.46
N ASP A 67 -12.16 -4.25 -4.60
CA ASP A 67 -12.67 -2.93 -4.99
C ASP A 67 -12.50 -1.90 -3.88
N SER A 68 -12.26 -0.66 -4.29
CA SER A 68 -12.29 0.50 -3.40
C SER A 68 -13.71 0.87 -3.01
N VAL A 69 -13.86 1.50 -1.86
CA VAL A 69 -15.14 2.00 -1.38
C VAL A 69 -15.00 3.47 -1.03
N VAL A 70 -15.83 4.33 -1.63
CA VAL A 70 -15.93 5.73 -1.24
C VAL A 70 -16.57 5.79 0.15
N GLY A 71 -15.86 6.38 1.10
CA GLY A 71 -16.37 6.62 2.44
C GLY A 71 -17.46 7.68 2.43
N ARG A 72 -18.43 7.52 3.32
CA ARG A 72 -19.48 8.49 3.58
C ARG A 72 -19.55 8.71 5.09
N GLU A 73 -19.52 9.95 5.51
CA GLU A 73 -19.62 10.34 6.90
C GLU A 73 -20.75 11.36 7.05
N PHE A 74 -21.75 10.99 7.85
CA PHE A 74 -22.88 11.86 8.16
C PHE A 74 -22.39 13.03 9.01
N ASP A 75 -22.58 14.28 8.53
CA ASP A 75 -22.25 15.46 9.31
C ASP A 75 -23.28 15.65 10.43
N LEU A 76 -22.96 15.05 11.58
CA LEU A 76 -23.87 15.04 12.74
C LEU A 76 -24.22 16.46 13.22
N ALA A 77 -23.25 17.38 13.24
CA ALA A 77 -23.46 18.73 13.74
C ALA A 77 -24.39 19.53 12.82
N ALA A 78 -24.08 19.58 11.53
CA ALA A 78 -24.85 20.32 10.54
C ALA A 78 -26.27 19.75 10.35
N ASN A 79 -26.41 18.42 10.33
CA ASN A 79 -27.72 17.77 10.18
C ASN A 79 -28.58 17.89 11.43
N LYS A 80 -28.01 17.76 12.63
CA LYS A 80 -28.72 17.92 13.89
C LYS A 80 -29.34 19.31 13.98
N GLU A 81 -28.59 20.35 13.65
CA GLU A 81 -29.08 21.73 13.64
C GLU A 81 -30.20 21.92 12.62
N SER A 82 -30.04 21.44 11.42
CA SER A 82 -31.04 21.52 10.34
C SER A 82 -32.35 20.81 10.72
N ILE A 83 -32.27 19.61 11.28
CA ILE A 83 -33.41 18.83 11.73
C ILE A 83 -34.10 19.55 12.90
N TYR A 84 -33.34 20.07 13.86
CA TYR A 84 -33.84 20.81 14.99
C TYR A 84 -34.63 22.04 14.54
N ASN A 85 -34.08 22.83 13.65
CA ASN A 85 -34.72 24.03 13.13
C ASN A 85 -36.02 23.71 12.39
N MET A 86 -36.04 22.64 11.59
CA MET A 86 -37.22 22.18 10.87
C MET A 86 -38.35 21.76 11.83
N ILE A 87 -38.03 21.02 12.90
CA ILE A 87 -39.00 20.62 13.94
C ILE A 87 -39.52 21.84 14.70
N LYS A 88 -38.64 22.74 15.12
CA LYS A 88 -38.98 23.96 15.84
C LYS A 88 -39.93 24.86 15.06
N ASN A 89 -39.67 25.00 13.76
CA ASN A 89 -40.47 25.82 12.85
C ASN A 89 -41.73 25.10 12.35
N LYS A 90 -41.96 23.83 12.73
CA LYS A 90 -43.10 22.99 12.27
C LYS A 90 -43.13 22.87 10.75
N GLU A 91 -41.93 22.80 10.13
CA GLU A 91 -41.83 22.65 8.68
C GLU A 91 -42.05 21.19 8.26
N HIS A 92 -42.89 20.97 7.25
CA HIS A 92 -43.16 19.65 6.67
C HIS A 92 -42.56 19.62 5.24
N LYS A 93 -41.22 19.49 5.15
CA LYS A 93 -40.52 19.48 3.89
C LYS A 93 -39.43 18.39 3.87
N THR A 94 -38.99 18.04 2.71
CA THR A 94 -37.81 17.17 2.55
C THR A 94 -36.55 17.93 2.98
N LEU A 95 -35.70 17.27 3.77
CA LEU A 95 -34.40 17.78 4.18
C LEU A 95 -33.31 16.99 3.45
N GLU A 96 -32.46 17.69 2.72
CA GLU A 96 -31.23 17.11 2.17
C GLU A 96 -30.19 17.01 3.28
N LEU A 97 -29.69 15.79 3.50
CA LEU A 97 -28.72 15.53 4.55
C LEU A 97 -27.30 15.83 4.04
N LYS A 98 -26.52 16.50 4.87
CA LYS A 98 -25.10 16.76 4.62
C LYS A 98 -24.27 15.53 4.91
N VAL A 99 -23.52 15.07 3.91
CA VAL A 99 -22.65 13.89 3.99
C VAL A 99 -21.29 14.26 3.42
N ASN A 100 -20.24 14.03 4.21
CA ASN A 100 -18.86 14.21 3.79
C ASN A 100 -18.40 12.96 3.05
N LEU A 101 -17.87 13.11 1.84
CA LEU A 101 -17.34 12.03 1.04
C LEU A 101 -15.82 11.91 1.23
N GLN A 102 -15.35 10.70 1.53
CA GLN A 102 -13.93 10.35 1.61
C GLN A 102 -13.55 9.50 0.41
N LYS A 103 -12.81 10.08 -0.53
CA LYS A 103 -12.35 9.35 -1.71
C LYS A 103 -11.20 8.42 -1.33
N PRO A 104 -11.13 7.19 -1.87
CA PRO A 104 -9.98 6.33 -1.70
C PRO A 104 -8.75 6.90 -2.42
N ASP A 105 -7.58 6.75 -1.81
CA ASP A 105 -6.30 7.14 -2.42
C ASP A 105 -5.92 6.19 -3.57
N ILE A 106 -6.34 4.93 -3.47
CA ILE A 106 -6.12 3.88 -4.46
C ILE A 106 -7.49 3.39 -4.92
N THR A 107 -7.82 3.63 -6.20
CA THR A 107 -9.12 3.26 -6.77
C THR A 107 -9.09 1.90 -7.45
N THR A 108 -10.26 1.31 -7.62
CA THR A 108 -10.46 0.06 -8.38
C THR A 108 -9.95 0.18 -9.80
N GLU A 109 -10.22 1.31 -10.46
CA GLU A 109 -9.79 1.56 -11.84
C GLU A 109 -8.27 1.55 -11.94
N GLN A 110 -7.57 2.18 -10.99
CA GLN A 110 -6.11 2.21 -10.96
C GLN A 110 -5.52 0.80 -10.80
N VAL A 111 -5.98 0.02 -9.84
CA VAL A 111 -5.42 -1.33 -9.61
C VAL A 111 -5.73 -2.29 -10.76
N LYS A 112 -6.87 -2.17 -11.42
CA LYS A 112 -7.24 -2.99 -12.60
C LYS A 112 -6.39 -2.71 -13.84
N THR A 113 -5.64 -1.60 -13.87
CA THR A 113 -4.65 -1.37 -14.94
C THR A 113 -3.44 -2.30 -14.85
N VAL A 114 -3.16 -2.85 -13.67
CA VAL A 114 -2.10 -3.85 -13.45
C VAL A 114 -2.61 -5.21 -13.93
N ASN A 115 -2.26 -5.62 -15.14
CA ASN A 115 -2.87 -6.77 -15.81
C ASN A 115 -1.88 -7.76 -16.44
N SER A 116 -0.56 -7.50 -16.32
CA SER A 116 0.47 -8.30 -16.98
C SER A 116 1.77 -8.33 -16.19
N VAL A 117 2.57 -9.37 -16.39
CA VAL A 117 3.98 -9.38 -15.97
C VAL A 117 4.78 -8.50 -16.91
N ILE A 118 5.40 -7.45 -16.38
CA ILE A 118 6.24 -6.52 -17.14
C ILE A 118 7.75 -6.78 -16.96
N GLY A 119 8.14 -7.50 -15.91
CA GLY A 119 9.50 -7.95 -15.68
C GLY A 119 9.59 -8.98 -14.56
N GLN A 120 10.53 -9.91 -14.67
CA GLN A 120 10.77 -10.92 -13.64
C GLN A 120 12.22 -11.39 -13.66
N TYR A 121 12.69 -11.88 -12.52
CA TYR A 121 14.00 -12.49 -12.38
C TYR A 121 14.01 -13.51 -11.24
N SER A 122 14.87 -14.54 -11.38
CA SER A 122 15.00 -15.59 -10.37
C SER A 122 16.46 -15.94 -10.15
N THR A 123 16.80 -16.30 -8.91
CA THR A 123 18.10 -16.85 -8.55
C THR A 123 17.93 -18.09 -7.69
N THR A 124 18.94 -18.99 -7.71
CA THR A 124 18.92 -20.23 -6.95
C THR A 124 19.88 -20.16 -5.76
N TYR A 125 19.58 -20.90 -4.70
CA TYR A 125 20.42 -21.04 -3.51
C TYR A 125 20.37 -22.47 -2.97
N SER A 126 21.43 -22.88 -2.27
CA SER A 126 21.46 -24.16 -1.59
C SER A 126 20.57 -24.14 -0.34
N GLN A 127 19.72 -25.14 -0.18
CA GLN A 127 18.90 -25.32 1.01
C GLN A 127 19.68 -25.95 2.19
N ALA A 128 20.91 -26.43 1.96
CA ALA A 128 21.72 -27.08 3.00
C ALA A 128 22.07 -26.13 4.16
N VAL A 129 22.06 -24.81 3.93
CA VAL A 129 22.27 -23.79 4.97
C VAL A 129 20.92 -23.24 5.40
N GLU A 130 20.32 -23.88 6.42
CA GLU A 130 18.96 -23.58 6.88
C GLU A 130 18.73 -22.09 7.22
N GLY A 131 19.65 -21.49 8.01
CA GLY A 131 19.54 -20.06 8.38
C GLY A 131 19.52 -19.13 7.17
N ARG A 132 20.33 -19.44 6.14
CA ARG A 132 20.35 -18.69 4.88
C ARG A 132 19.03 -18.83 4.11
N SER A 133 18.54 -20.06 3.97
CA SER A 133 17.27 -20.35 3.29
C SER A 133 16.10 -19.62 3.96
N TYR A 134 16.08 -19.64 5.31
CA TYR A 134 15.12 -18.92 6.10
C TYR A 134 15.17 -17.41 5.85
N ASN A 135 16.37 -16.80 5.87
CA ASN A 135 16.58 -15.37 5.67
C ASN A 135 16.17 -14.90 4.26
N VAL A 136 16.49 -15.69 3.23
CA VAL A 136 16.02 -15.44 1.86
C VAL A 136 14.50 -15.43 1.82
N GLY A 137 13.85 -16.42 2.44
CA GLY A 137 12.39 -16.49 2.53
C GLY A 137 11.78 -15.31 3.30
N LEU A 138 12.39 -14.93 4.43
CA LEU A 138 11.92 -13.81 5.25
C LEU A 138 12.03 -12.48 4.49
N SER A 139 13.19 -12.20 3.88
CA SER A 139 13.39 -10.95 3.13
C SER A 139 12.52 -10.89 1.87
N ALA A 140 12.29 -12.02 1.19
CA ALA A 140 11.36 -12.09 0.06
C ALA A 140 9.92 -11.76 0.49
N ARG A 141 9.44 -12.31 1.61
CA ARG A 141 8.11 -11.98 2.15
C ARG A 141 7.98 -10.51 2.54
N LYS A 142 8.98 -9.94 3.24
CA LYS A 142 8.97 -8.54 3.67
C LYS A 142 8.97 -7.55 2.50
N THR A 143 9.51 -7.93 1.36
CA THR A 143 9.59 -7.09 0.15
C THR A 143 8.55 -7.46 -0.91
N SER A 144 7.61 -8.34 -0.56
CA SER A 144 6.51 -8.79 -1.41
C SER A 144 5.24 -7.98 -1.17
N ASP A 145 4.30 -8.10 -2.09
CA ASP A 145 2.97 -7.49 -2.01
C ASP A 145 3.01 -5.96 -1.91
N VAL A 146 3.94 -5.34 -2.65
CA VAL A 146 4.15 -3.90 -2.68
C VAL A 146 3.52 -3.31 -3.93
N LEU A 147 2.53 -2.45 -3.72
CA LEU A 147 1.95 -1.62 -4.79
C LEU A 147 2.69 -0.27 -4.80
N LEU A 148 3.20 0.12 -5.95
CA LEU A 148 3.80 1.44 -6.19
C LEU A 148 2.94 2.21 -7.17
N MET A 149 2.36 3.31 -6.72
CA MET A 149 1.68 4.26 -7.57
C MET A 149 2.69 5.00 -8.47
N PRO A 150 2.24 5.68 -9.54
CA PRO A 150 3.12 6.49 -10.38
C PRO A 150 4.02 7.43 -9.57
N GLY A 151 5.34 7.36 -9.79
CA GLY A 151 6.35 8.18 -9.09
C GLY A 151 6.73 7.70 -7.69
N GLU A 152 6.06 6.72 -7.11
CA GLU A 152 6.43 6.19 -5.79
C GLU A 152 7.73 5.37 -5.84
N GLU A 153 8.46 5.41 -4.72
CA GLU A 153 9.76 4.77 -4.56
C GLU A 153 9.67 3.51 -3.69
N PHE A 154 10.19 2.39 -4.24
CA PHE A 154 10.50 1.20 -3.47
C PHE A 154 11.81 1.43 -2.70
N SER A 155 11.84 1.01 -1.44
CA SER A 155 13.06 1.01 -0.62
C SER A 155 13.18 -0.33 0.12
N TYR A 156 14.19 -1.11 -0.25
CA TYR A 156 14.40 -2.45 0.30
C TYR A 156 14.56 -2.41 1.83
N ASN A 157 15.47 -1.57 2.34
CA ASN A 157 15.73 -1.50 3.78
C ASN A 157 14.54 -0.96 4.59
N LYS A 158 13.71 -0.07 4.00
CA LYS A 158 12.48 0.41 4.66
C LYS A 158 11.49 -0.73 4.89
N LEU A 159 11.41 -1.67 3.96
CA LEU A 159 10.49 -2.82 4.02
C LEU A 159 11.03 -3.94 4.92
N THR A 160 12.32 -4.24 4.84
CA THR A 160 12.91 -5.34 5.59
C THR A 160 13.19 -4.98 7.04
N GLY A 161 13.50 -3.72 7.31
CA GLY A 161 14.14 -3.29 8.56
C GLY A 161 15.57 -3.85 8.69
N PRO A 162 16.25 -3.65 9.82
CA PRO A 162 17.57 -4.19 10.08
C PRO A 162 17.62 -5.71 10.01
N SER A 163 18.70 -6.25 9.42
CA SER A 163 18.88 -7.70 9.21
C SER A 163 19.44 -8.38 10.47
N ASN A 164 18.78 -8.23 11.60
CA ASN A 164 19.18 -8.75 12.90
C ASN A 164 18.17 -9.74 13.50
N LYS A 165 18.54 -10.37 14.61
CA LYS A 165 17.71 -11.37 15.32
C LYS A 165 16.39 -10.80 15.84
N ALA A 166 16.38 -9.51 16.28
CA ALA A 166 15.16 -8.85 16.74
C ALA A 166 14.10 -8.71 15.64
N ASN A 167 14.54 -8.62 14.38
CA ASN A 167 13.67 -8.60 13.20
C ASN A 167 13.42 -10.00 12.59
N GLY A 168 13.81 -11.06 13.32
CA GLY A 168 13.55 -12.45 12.98
C GLY A 168 14.58 -13.10 12.06
N TYR A 169 15.71 -12.44 11.75
CA TYR A 169 16.76 -13.03 10.92
C TYR A 169 17.61 -14.01 11.72
N LYS A 170 18.01 -15.11 11.09
CA LYS A 170 18.87 -16.14 11.65
C LYS A 170 20.33 -15.93 11.27
N ASP A 171 21.24 -16.48 12.08
CA ASP A 171 22.65 -16.55 11.73
C ASP A 171 22.85 -17.42 10.50
N ALA A 172 23.68 -16.92 9.57
CA ALA A 172 24.06 -17.61 8.34
C ALA A 172 25.40 -17.05 7.84
N PRO A 173 26.11 -17.75 6.97
CA PRO A 173 27.35 -17.26 6.39
C PRO A 173 27.16 -15.95 5.62
N VAL A 174 27.95 -14.94 5.95
CA VAL A 174 28.08 -13.64 5.27
C VAL A 174 29.54 -13.39 4.91
N ILE A 175 29.81 -12.57 3.90
CA ILE A 175 31.16 -12.14 3.56
C ILE A 175 31.35 -10.73 4.11
N VAL A 176 32.17 -10.59 5.15
CA VAL A 176 32.54 -9.33 5.79
C VAL A 176 34.03 -9.07 5.54
N TYR A 177 34.34 -7.97 4.86
CA TYR A 177 35.72 -7.60 4.48
C TYR A 177 36.50 -8.72 3.79
N GLY A 178 35.81 -9.55 2.97
CA GLY A 178 36.41 -10.66 2.24
C GLY A 178 36.62 -11.94 3.06
N LYS A 179 36.15 -12.01 4.30
CA LYS A 179 36.15 -13.22 5.15
C LYS A 179 34.72 -13.74 5.34
N LEU A 180 34.60 -15.05 5.45
CA LEU A 180 33.33 -15.72 5.75
C LEU A 180 33.09 -15.68 7.28
N GLU A 181 32.00 -15.06 7.70
CA GLU A 181 31.61 -14.94 9.11
C GLU A 181 30.17 -15.43 9.28
N GLN A 182 29.81 -15.85 10.49
CA GLN A 182 28.42 -16.15 10.87
C GLN A 182 27.78 -14.89 11.41
N SER A 183 26.72 -14.40 10.76
CA SER A 183 25.98 -13.22 11.20
C SER A 183 24.52 -13.31 10.80
N ALA A 184 23.68 -12.58 11.51
CA ALA A 184 22.27 -12.48 11.14
C ALA A 184 22.12 -11.84 9.75
N GLY A 185 21.15 -12.33 8.98
CA GLY A 185 20.81 -11.76 7.67
C GLY A 185 21.62 -12.32 6.47
N GLY A 186 22.47 -13.34 6.66
CA GLY A 186 23.10 -14.01 5.52
C GLY A 186 22.05 -14.52 4.52
N GLY A 187 22.16 -14.09 3.25
CA GLY A 187 21.19 -14.37 2.19
C GLY A 187 20.34 -13.17 1.72
N VAL A 188 20.21 -12.11 2.52
CA VAL A 188 19.38 -10.93 2.22
C VAL A 188 19.82 -10.23 0.93
N CYS A 189 21.14 -10.10 0.67
CA CYS A 189 21.66 -9.51 -0.57
C CYS A 189 21.33 -10.34 -1.83
N GLN A 190 21.06 -11.63 -1.70
CA GLN A 190 20.58 -12.41 -2.85
C GLN A 190 19.15 -12.02 -3.21
N THR A 191 18.28 -11.84 -2.23
CA THR A 191 16.91 -11.37 -2.45
C THR A 191 16.94 -9.97 -3.06
N SER A 192 17.73 -9.02 -2.51
CA SER A 192 17.83 -7.67 -3.08
C SER A 192 18.34 -7.66 -4.51
N SER A 193 19.35 -8.51 -4.84
CA SER A 193 19.84 -8.65 -6.20
C SER A 193 18.79 -9.24 -7.15
N THR A 194 17.97 -10.16 -6.67
CA THR A 194 16.87 -10.73 -7.47
C THR A 194 15.81 -9.66 -7.76
N VAL A 195 15.39 -8.89 -6.76
CA VAL A 195 14.45 -7.76 -6.91
C VAL A 195 15.03 -6.69 -7.85
N TYR A 196 16.33 -6.35 -7.69
CA TYR A 196 17.03 -5.41 -8.56
C TYR A 196 16.98 -5.81 -10.03
N ASN A 197 17.26 -7.09 -10.34
CA ASN A 197 17.21 -7.55 -11.70
C ASN A 197 15.79 -7.56 -12.29
N ALA A 198 14.78 -7.89 -11.50
CA ALA A 198 13.39 -7.74 -11.92
C ALA A 198 13.05 -6.27 -12.20
N ALA A 199 13.51 -5.34 -11.34
CA ALA A 199 13.33 -3.89 -11.53
C ALA A 199 14.06 -3.38 -12.79
N LEU A 200 15.26 -3.86 -13.06
CA LEU A 200 15.97 -3.53 -14.32
C LEU A 200 15.18 -3.96 -15.56
N LEU A 201 14.70 -5.20 -15.57
CA LEU A 201 13.98 -5.79 -16.70
C LEU A 201 12.59 -5.23 -16.89
N SER A 202 11.97 -4.72 -15.84
CA SER A 202 10.66 -4.06 -15.89
C SER A 202 10.75 -2.56 -16.16
N GLY A 203 11.95 -2.00 -16.39
CA GLY A 203 12.10 -0.58 -16.72
C GLY A 203 11.98 0.39 -15.55
N MET A 204 11.99 -0.09 -14.29
CA MET A 204 11.96 0.78 -13.11
C MET A 204 13.15 1.75 -13.10
N GLU A 205 12.96 2.97 -12.64
CA GLU A 205 14.01 3.97 -12.47
C GLU A 205 14.85 3.62 -11.24
N ILE A 206 16.10 3.16 -11.44
CA ILE A 206 16.98 2.82 -10.33
C ILE A 206 17.51 4.11 -9.70
N THR A 207 17.15 4.36 -8.44
CA THR A 207 17.55 5.59 -7.70
C THR A 207 18.69 5.35 -6.74
N GLN A 208 18.88 4.09 -6.27
CA GLN A 208 20.03 3.71 -5.46
C GLN A 208 20.35 2.22 -5.65
N VAL A 209 21.61 1.93 -5.99
CA VAL A 209 22.18 0.58 -6.00
C VAL A 209 23.67 0.65 -5.74
N THR A 210 24.20 -0.34 -5.04
CA THR A 210 25.64 -0.52 -4.81
C THR A 210 26.00 -1.98 -5.04
N ASN A 211 27.01 -2.24 -5.87
CA ASN A 211 27.51 -3.59 -6.06
C ASN A 211 28.38 -4.06 -4.89
N HIS A 212 28.51 -5.36 -4.71
CA HIS A 212 29.40 -5.92 -3.67
C HIS A 212 30.86 -5.61 -3.95
N SER A 213 31.67 -5.58 -2.89
CA SER A 213 33.12 -5.49 -3.02
C SER A 213 33.77 -6.77 -3.57
N SER A 214 33.10 -7.92 -3.45
CA SER A 214 33.49 -9.20 -4.04
C SER A 214 32.35 -9.77 -4.84
N ALA A 215 32.61 -10.34 -6.02
CA ALA A 215 31.56 -10.81 -6.92
C ALA A 215 30.69 -11.90 -6.27
N SER A 216 29.38 -11.75 -6.34
CA SER A 216 28.43 -12.77 -5.95
C SER A 216 28.36 -13.88 -7.00
N THR A 217 27.96 -15.08 -6.60
CA THR A 217 27.84 -16.25 -7.49
C THR A 217 26.43 -16.47 -8.02
N TYR A 218 25.42 -15.79 -7.47
CA TYR A 218 24.00 -16.00 -7.80
C TYR A 218 23.47 -15.07 -8.90
N VAL A 219 24.21 -14.04 -9.28
CA VAL A 219 23.92 -13.18 -10.46
C VAL A 219 25.20 -12.91 -11.25
N PRO A 220 25.10 -12.55 -12.53
CA PRO A 220 26.26 -12.10 -13.33
C PRO A 220 26.93 -10.88 -12.69
N LYS A 221 28.25 -10.75 -12.86
CA LYS A 221 29.02 -9.59 -12.41
C LYS A 221 28.37 -8.31 -12.92
N GLY A 222 28.32 -7.25 -12.08
CA GLY A 222 27.64 -5.99 -12.38
C GLY A 222 26.12 -5.97 -12.17
N ARG A 223 25.52 -7.10 -11.82
CA ARG A 223 24.05 -7.22 -11.64
C ARG A 223 23.64 -7.54 -10.21
N ASP A 224 24.51 -7.38 -9.27
CA ASP A 224 24.25 -7.56 -7.84
C ASP A 224 23.89 -6.23 -7.17
N ALA A 225 23.13 -6.32 -6.08
CA ALA A 225 22.71 -5.19 -5.26
C ALA A 225 22.96 -5.50 -3.78
N THR A 226 23.91 -4.80 -3.18
CA THR A 226 24.22 -4.91 -1.76
C THR A 226 23.24 -4.09 -0.94
N VAL A 227 22.78 -4.67 0.15
CA VAL A 227 22.01 -3.98 1.17
C VAL A 227 22.66 -4.24 2.54
N SER A 228 22.62 -3.24 3.42
CA SER A 228 23.16 -3.35 4.77
C SER A 228 22.45 -2.39 5.72
N ASP A 229 22.50 -2.69 7.00
CA ASP A 229 21.95 -1.84 8.06
C ASP A 229 22.69 -0.49 8.16
N GLY A 230 23.90 -0.38 7.60
CA GLY A 230 24.73 0.83 7.57
C GLY A 230 24.45 1.80 6.41
N GLY A 231 23.33 1.66 5.68
CA GLY A 231 22.90 2.64 4.68
C GLY A 231 23.03 2.20 3.21
N LEU A 232 23.68 1.06 2.88
CA LEU A 232 23.60 0.50 1.55
C LEU A 232 22.17 -0.02 1.30
N ASN A 233 21.53 0.48 0.24
CA ASN A 233 20.13 0.18 -0.02
C ASN A 233 19.91 -0.08 -1.51
N LEU A 234 18.83 -0.77 -1.82
CA LEU A 234 18.27 -0.86 -3.15
C LEU A 234 17.00 0.01 -3.17
N LYS A 235 17.00 1.02 -4.05
CA LYS A 235 15.83 1.85 -4.29
C LYS A 235 15.56 2.01 -5.77
N PHE A 236 14.30 2.08 -6.13
CA PHE A 236 13.85 2.39 -7.48
C PHE A 236 12.45 3.01 -7.45
N LYS A 237 12.12 3.79 -8.47
CA LYS A 237 10.80 4.42 -8.64
C LYS A 237 10.02 3.75 -9.75
N ASN A 238 8.71 3.83 -9.65
CA ASN A 238 7.80 3.55 -10.74
C ASN A 238 7.78 4.74 -11.72
N PRO A 239 8.36 4.65 -12.94
CA PRO A 239 8.38 5.75 -13.90
C PRO A 239 7.12 5.81 -14.76
N TYR A 240 6.21 4.84 -14.64
CA TYR A 240 5.03 4.69 -15.49
C TYR A 240 3.86 5.53 -14.99
N LYS A 241 2.86 5.71 -15.87
CA LYS A 241 1.60 6.37 -15.54
C LYS A 241 0.60 5.45 -14.83
N HIS A 242 0.86 4.15 -14.84
CA HIS A 242 0.06 3.14 -14.16
C HIS A 242 0.79 2.58 -12.95
N PRO A 243 0.08 2.10 -11.91
CA PRO A 243 0.71 1.43 -10.80
C PRO A 243 1.43 0.15 -11.22
N VAL A 244 2.43 -0.25 -10.43
CA VAL A 244 3.08 -1.55 -10.54
C VAL A 244 2.97 -2.30 -9.22
N TYR A 245 2.90 -3.63 -9.29
CA TYR A 245 2.79 -4.49 -8.12
C TYR A 245 3.93 -5.50 -8.10
N ILE A 246 4.63 -5.55 -6.98
CA ILE A 246 5.82 -6.40 -6.78
C ILE A 246 5.43 -7.62 -5.97
N LYS A 247 5.64 -8.80 -6.51
CA LYS A 247 5.44 -10.09 -5.84
C LYS A 247 6.73 -10.88 -5.81
N ASN A 248 7.16 -11.27 -4.62
CA ASN A 248 8.34 -12.10 -4.44
C ASN A 248 7.94 -13.48 -3.90
N TYR A 249 8.64 -14.49 -4.38
CA TYR A 249 8.47 -15.88 -4.00
C TYR A 249 9.81 -16.45 -3.56
N ALA A 250 9.82 -17.25 -2.51
CA ALA A 250 11.01 -17.99 -2.11
C ALA A 250 10.62 -19.38 -1.58
N GLY A 251 11.30 -20.39 -2.04
CA GLY A 251 11.09 -21.78 -1.66
C GLY A 251 11.79 -22.73 -2.63
N GLY A 252 11.96 -23.99 -2.25
CA GLY A 252 12.56 -25.01 -3.14
C GLY A 252 13.99 -24.67 -3.63
N GLY A 253 14.76 -23.87 -2.87
CA GLY A 253 16.10 -23.43 -3.31
C GLY A 253 16.11 -22.32 -4.36
N SER A 254 14.98 -21.64 -4.57
CA SER A 254 14.85 -20.54 -5.52
C SER A 254 14.20 -19.31 -4.85
N VAL A 255 14.62 -18.12 -5.27
CA VAL A 255 13.95 -16.86 -4.99
C VAL A 255 13.66 -16.14 -6.29
N SER A 256 12.44 -15.66 -6.45
CA SER A 256 11.94 -15.00 -7.66
C SER A 256 11.29 -13.68 -7.30
N SER A 257 11.50 -12.69 -8.13
CA SER A 257 10.78 -11.40 -8.07
C SER A 257 10.04 -11.18 -9.38
N VAL A 258 8.75 -10.88 -9.28
CA VAL A 258 7.86 -10.62 -10.41
C VAL A 258 7.26 -9.24 -10.23
N ILE A 259 7.39 -8.41 -11.27
CA ILE A 259 6.78 -7.08 -11.31
C ILE A 259 5.64 -7.12 -12.31
N TYR A 260 4.44 -6.90 -11.80
CA TYR A 260 3.22 -6.76 -12.57
C TYR A 260 2.97 -5.27 -12.85
N GLY A 261 2.40 -4.97 -13.99
CA GLY A 261 2.05 -3.62 -14.41
C GLY A 261 1.04 -3.63 -15.54
N ASN A 262 0.88 -2.49 -16.20
CA ASN A 262 0.06 -2.40 -17.39
C ASN A 262 0.79 -3.05 -18.58
N SER A 263 0.08 -3.85 -19.37
CA SER A 263 0.66 -4.51 -20.56
C SER A 263 1.21 -3.52 -21.59
N GLY A 264 0.63 -2.31 -21.68
CA GLY A 264 1.13 -1.24 -22.54
C GLY A 264 2.43 -0.59 -22.08
N ASP A 265 2.77 -0.73 -20.79
CA ASP A 265 4.03 -0.23 -20.20
C ASP A 265 5.18 -1.26 -20.28
N LYS A 266 4.89 -2.50 -20.71
CA LYS A 266 5.89 -3.58 -20.76
C LYS A 266 7.04 -3.23 -21.70
N PRO A 267 8.28 -3.03 -21.17
CA PRO A 267 9.40 -2.66 -22.00
C PRO A 267 10.03 -3.88 -22.67
N ASN A 268 10.63 -3.66 -23.84
CA ASN A 268 11.55 -4.63 -24.44
C ASN A 268 12.98 -4.26 -24.03
N ILE A 269 13.49 -4.93 -23.00
CA ILE A 269 14.78 -4.61 -22.37
C ILE A 269 15.75 -5.79 -22.46
N SER A 270 17.02 -5.46 -22.73
CA SER A 270 18.16 -6.34 -22.47
C SER A 270 19.20 -5.63 -21.60
N ILE A 271 19.92 -6.42 -20.79
CA ILE A 271 20.99 -5.90 -19.93
C ILE A 271 22.31 -6.29 -20.53
N GLU A 272 23.20 -5.31 -20.79
CA GLU A 272 24.56 -5.48 -21.28
C GLU A 272 25.51 -5.16 -20.12
N VAL A 273 26.47 -6.07 -19.87
CA VAL A 273 27.55 -5.84 -18.92
C VAL A 273 28.85 -5.86 -19.70
N LYS A 274 29.58 -4.74 -19.69
CA LYS A 274 30.89 -4.60 -20.32
C LYS A 274 32.01 -4.67 -19.30
N GLN A 275 32.98 -5.52 -19.50
CA GLN A 275 34.21 -5.48 -18.74
C GLN A 275 35.04 -4.28 -19.20
N THR A 276 35.40 -3.38 -18.27
CA THR A 276 36.15 -2.13 -18.55
C THR A 276 37.57 -2.16 -18.00
N GLY A 277 37.93 -3.24 -17.30
CA GLY A 277 39.25 -3.48 -16.73
C GLY A 277 39.30 -4.76 -15.92
N GLN A 278 40.43 -5.05 -15.29
CA GLN A 278 40.55 -6.22 -14.42
C GLN A 278 39.52 -6.11 -13.27
N ASN A 279 38.57 -7.06 -13.21
CA ASN A 279 37.46 -7.09 -12.24
C ASN A 279 36.59 -5.82 -12.21
N LYS A 280 36.61 -4.99 -13.28
CA LYS A 280 35.79 -3.78 -13.41
C LYS A 280 34.74 -3.97 -14.49
N TYR A 281 33.49 -3.58 -14.21
CA TYR A 281 32.38 -3.78 -15.14
C TYR A 281 31.47 -2.56 -15.13
N SER A 282 30.91 -2.23 -16.31
CA SER A 282 29.86 -1.23 -16.47
C SER A 282 28.60 -1.93 -16.97
N THR A 283 27.50 -1.69 -16.27
CA THR A 283 26.18 -2.26 -16.58
C THR A 283 25.32 -1.25 -17.31
N TYR A 284 24.75 -1.66 -18.42
CA TYR A 284 23.87 -0.85 -19.26
C TYR A 284 22.53 -1.56 -19.43
N ARG A 285 21.48 -0.77 -19.44
CA ARG A 285 20.13 -1.18 -19.81
C ARG A 285 19.82 -0.69 -21.21
N ILE A 286 19.38 -1.58 -22.08
CA ILE A 286 19.13 -1.32 -23.49
C ILE A 286 17.65 -1.51 -23.74
N PHE A 287 16.98 -0.44 -24.14
CA PHE A 287 15.60 -0.45 -24.57
C PHE A 287 15.54 -0.65 -26.10
N LYS A 288 14.63 -1.50 -26.52
CA LYS A 288 14.40 -1.83 -27.93
C LYS A 288 12.96 -1.58 -28.31
N ASP A 289 12.71 -1.21 -29.56
CA ASP A 289 11.37 -1.19 -30.13
C ASP A 289 10.84 -2.61 -30.43
N SER A 290 9.63 -2.70 -31.00
CA SER A 290 9.00 -3.97 -31.38
C SER A 290 9.79 -4.75 -32.44
N ASN A 291 10.62 -4.08 -33.22
CA ASN A 291 11.48 -4.69 -34.26
C ASN A 291 12.88 -5.07 -33.72
N GLY A 292 13.13 -4.87 -32.43
CA GLY A 292 14.41 -5.17 -31.79
C GLY A 292 15.49 -4.09 -31.99
N LYS A 293 15.18 -2.96 -32.63
CA LYS A 293 16.10 -1.85 -32.80
C LYS A 293 16.29 -1.11 -31.46
N VAL A 294 17.54 -0.79 -31.14
CA VAL A 294 17.86 -0.03 -29.91
C VAL A 294 17.34 1.39 -30.04
N ILE A 295 16.51 1.79 -29.08
CA ILE A 295 15.92 3.14 -28.97
C ILE A 295 16.55 3.96 -27.84
N LYS A 296 17.07 3.30 -26.79
CA LYS A 296 17.77 3.96 -25.68
C LYS A 296 18.78 3.00 -25.06
N LYS A 297 19.95 3.53 -24.72
CA LYS A 297 20.96 2.86 -23.89
C LYS A 297 21.23 3.71 -22.66
N GLU A 298 21.06 3.13 -21.48
CA GLU A 298 21.19 3.79 -20.20
C GLU A 298 22.31 3.14 -19.39
N HIS A 299 23.25 3.93 -18.91
CA HIS A 299 24.25 3.47 -17.95
C HIS A 299 23.61 3.34 -16.56
N ILE A 300 23.74 2.19 -15.93
CA ILE A 300 23.11 1.90 -14.63
C ILE A 300 24.13 1.99 -13.50
N SER A 301 25.25 1.29 -13.59
CA SER A 301 26.25 1.22 -12.54
C SER A 301 27.63 0.85 -13.05
N ASN A 302 28.63 1.20 -12.26
CA ASN A 302 29.99 0.68 -12.40
C ASN A 302 30.30 -0.17 -11.16
N SER A 303 30.88 -1.34 -11.36
CA SER A 303 31.30 -2.27 -10.32
C SER A 303 32.78 -2.59 -10.40
N SER A 304 33.41 -2.80 -9.25
CA SER A 304 34.79 -3.20 -9.12
C SER A 304 34.92 -4.25 -8.03
N TYR A 305 35.31 -5.47 -8.40
CA TYR A 305 35.36 -6.59 -7.46
C TYR A 305 36.79 -6.86 -7.03
N LYS A 306 36.97 -7.07 -5.74
CA LYS A 306 38.21 -7.57 -5.16
C LYS A 306 38.19 -9.10 -5.16
N GLU A 307 39.34 -9.72 -5.31
CA GLU A 307 39.47 -11.15 -5.08
C GLU A 307 39.23 -11.47 -3.59
N LEU A 308 38.52 -12.57 -3.35
CA LEU A 308 38.39 -13.08 -1.99
C LEU A 308 39.77 -13.48 -1.48
N LYS A 309 40.17 -12.94 -0.35
CA LYS A 309 41.39 -13.43 0.32
C LYS A 309 41.11 -14.86 0.80
N LYS A 310 41.95 -15.79 0.28
CA LYS A 310 41.93 -17.17 0.76
C LYS A 310 42.30 -17.29 2.21
#